data_70a1f10902d88b8c5b39056064a3080e
#
_entry.id   70a1f10902d88b8c5b39056064a3080e
#
_cell.length_a   1.000
_cell.length_b   1.000
_cell.length_c   1.000
_cell.angle_alpha   90.00
_cell.angle_beta   90.00
_cell.angle_gamma   90.00
#
_symmetry.space_group_name_H-M   'P 1'
#
loop_
_entity.id
_entity.type
_entity.pdbx_description
1 polymer ?
#
loop_
_entity_poly.entity_id
_entity_poly.type
_entity_poly.pdbx_seq_one_letter_code
_entity_poly.pdbx_strand_id
1 'polypeptide(L)'
;MLPEWSLAFETGRGLSGGRSIGFRARHASYSSVDVDTVAATIEQYLDWFRVSYTLNVARTSGIDDPIFAHLIRASHDYGRDSYVTLALGFGEEAETVAPGVVQVTDTKVVSFNGVHWRSTAWGISWEAGWYEQGDLYDR
;
A
#
# COMPACT_ATOMS: atom_id res chain seq x y z
N MET A 1 7.70 14.87 -2.95
CA MET A 1 7.87 15.40 -4.32
C MET A 1 6.75 14.85 -5.18
N LEU A 2 6.12 15.65 -6.04
CA LEU A 2 5.11 15.15 -6.98
C LEU A 2 5.78 14.75 -8.30
N PRO A 3 5.31 13.69 -8.99
CA PRO A 3 5.82 13.34 -10.30
C PRO A 3 5.45 14.42 -11.33
N GLU A 4 6.31 14.63 -12.32
CA GLU A 4 6.03 15.51 -13.46
C GLU A 4 4.90 14.91 -14.31
N TRP A 5 4.94 13.59 -14.47
CA TRP A 5 3.84 12.83 -15.06
C TRP A 5 3.84 11.39 -14.53
N SER A 6 2.71 10.72 -14.63
CA SER A 6 2.62 9.29 -14.30
C SER A 6 1.55 8.61 -15.14
N LEU A 7 1.79 7.34 -15.44
CA LEU A 7 0.85 6.46 -16.10
C LEU A 7 0.61 5.26 -15.19
N ALA A 8 -0.65 4.89 -14.99
CA ALA A 8 -1.02 3.73 -14.21
C ALA A 8 -2.02 2.86 -14.97
N PHE A 9 -1.85 1.56 -14.84
CA PHE A 9 -2.77 0.54 -15.32
C PHE A 9 -3.16 -0.35 -14.14
N GLU A 10 -4.45 -0.65 -14.02
CA GLU A 10 -4.96 -1.55 -12.99
C GLU A 10 -6.01 -2.49 -13.59
N THR A 11 -5.94 -3.75 -13.22
CA THR A 11 -6.92 -4.77 -13.60
C THR A 11 -7.12 -5.75 -12.47
N GLY A 12 -8.28 -6.41 -12.44
CA GLY A 12 -8.58 -7.41 -11.43
C GLY A 12 -9.70 -8.34 -11.88
N ARG A 13 -9.78 -9.48 -11.22
CA ARG A 13 -10.79 -10.49 -11.49
C ARG A 13 -11.25 -11.16 -10.20
N GLY A 14 -12.56 -11.23 -10.03
CA GLY A 14 -13.21 -12.11 -9.05
C GLY A 14 -13.07 -13.58 -9.46
N LEU A 15 -12.78 -14.42 -8.49
CA LEU A 15 -12.69 -15.88 -8.62
C LEU A 15 -13.81 -16.54 -7.81
N SER A 16 -14.02 -17.84 -8.01
CA SER A 16 -14.98 -18.61 -7.20
C SER A 16 -14.52 -18.70 -5.74
N GLY A 17 -15.46 -18.89 -4.82
CA GLY A 17 -15.18 -19.05 -3.40
C GLY A 17 -14.77 -17.76 -2.68
N GLY A 18 -15.27 -16.59 -3.14
CA GLY A 18 -15.03 -15.30 -2.48
C GLY A 18 -13.59 -14.81 -2.60
N ARG A 19 -12.89 -15.17 -3.66
CA ARG A 19 -11.52 -14.73 -3.93
C ARG A 19 -11.47 -13.67 -5.00
N SER A 20 -10.45 -12.84 -4.98
CA SER A 20 -10.10 -11.97 -6.09
C SER A 20 -8.59 -11.89 -6.27
N ILE A 21 -8.18 -11.58 -7.48
CA ILE A 21 -6.80 -11.23 -7.81
C ILE A 21 -6.79 -9.87 -8.49
N GLY A 22 -5.78 -9.08 -8.19
CA GLY A 22 -5.57 -7.76 -8.78
C GLY A 22 -4.12 -7.61 -9.24
N PHE A 23 -3.94 -6.79 -10.25
CA PHE A 23 -2.65 -6.41 -10.78
C PHE A 23 -2.65 -4.92 -11.04
N ARG A 24 -1.57 -4.24 -10.66
CA ARG A 24 -1.33 -2.82 -10.94
C ARG A 24 0.07 -2.64 -11.47
N ALA A 25 0.22 -1.83 -12.50
CA ALA A 25 1.51 -1.32 -12.96
C ALA A 25 1.46 0.19 -12.99
N ARG A 26 2.54 0.85 -12.60
CA ARG A 26 2.66 2.31 -12.62
C ARG A 26 4.07 2.69 -13.03
N HIS A 27 4.15 3.65 -13.94
CA HIS A 27 5.36 4.41 -14.24
C HIS A 27 5.17 5.85 -13.73
N ALA A 28 6.17 6.40 -13.06
CA ALA A 28 6.17 7.77 -12.59
C ALA A 28 7.53 8.41 -12.87
N SER A 29 7.53 9.55 -13.55
CA SER A 29 8.71 10.33 -13.85
C SER A 29 8.78 11.56 -12.95
N TYR A 30 9.90 11.72 -12.30
CA TYR A 30 10.24 12.86 -11.46
C TYR A 30 11.42 13.59 -12.09
N SER A 31 11.71 14.81 -11.68
CA SER A 31 12.78 15.63 -12.26
C SER A 31 14.18 15.00 -12.27
N SER A 32 14.44 14.03 -11.39
CA SER A 32 15.75 13.39 -11.23
C SER A 32 15.72 11.86 -11.21
N VAL A 33 14.54 11.24 -11.24
CA VAL A 33 14.41 9.79 -11.09
C VAL A 33 13.11 9.28 -11.71
N ASP A 34 13.18 8.12 -12.34
CA ASP A 34 12.00 7.38 -12.82
C ASP A 34 11.75 6.19 -11.90
N VAL A 35 10.48 5.92 -11.63
CA VAL A 35 10.04 4.82 -10.78
C VAL A 35 9.01 3.98 -11.52
N ASP A 36 9.32 2.71 -11.69
CA ASP A 36 8.41 1.68 -12.17
C ASP A 36 7.95 0.82 -11.00
N THR A 37 6.65 0.68 -10.84
CA THR A 37 6.07 -0.15 -9.79
C THR A 37 5.10 -1.17 -10.37
N VAL A 38 5.22 -2.40 -9.92
CA VAL A 38 4.27 -3.49 -10.20
C VAL A 38 3.75 -4.01 -8.88
N ALA A 39 2.44 -4.22 -8.78
CA ALA A 39 1.81 -4.80 -7.61
C ALA A 39 0.88 -5.94 -8.00
N ALA A 40 0.94 -7.03 -7.26
CA ALA A 40 0.01 -8.15 -7.35
C ALA A 40 -0.70 -8.33 -6.01
N THR A 41 -2.02 -8.40 -6.05
CA THR A 41 -2.86 -8.57 -4.86
C THR A 41 -3.69 -9.84 -4.98
N ILE A 42 -3.75 -10.61 -3.90
CA ILE A 42 -4.73 -11.67 -3.69
C ILE A 42 -5.59 -11.28 -2.50
N GLU A 43 -6.91 -11.51 -2.64
CA GLU A 43 -7.87 -11.16 -1.61
C GLU A 43 -8.84 -12.33 -1.39
N GLN A 44 -9.21 -12.59 -0.15
CA GLN A 44 -10.21 -13.56 0.26
C GLN A 44 -11.30 -12.89 1.09
N TYR A 45 -12.53 -13.03 0.67
CA TYR A 45 -13.74 -12.67 1.43
C TYR A 45 -14.18 -13.87 2.28
N LEU A 46 -14.37 -13.64 3.55
CA LEU A 46 -14.79 -14.61 4.57
C LEU A 46 -16.01 -14.03 5.30
N ASP A 47 -17.20 -14.16 4.72
CA ASP A 47 -18.44 -13.56 5.21
C ASP A 47 -18.30 -12.05 5.49
N TRP A 48 -18.05 -11.69 6.75
CA TRP A 48 -17.89 -10.32 7.24
C TRP A 48 -16.43 -9.88 7.38
N PHE A 49 -15.48 -10.74 7.02
CA PHE A 49 -14.04 -10.46 6.98
C PHE A 49 -13.50 -10.46 5.56
N ARG A 50 -12.54 -9.61 5.32
CA ARG A 50 -11.75 -9.56 4.09
C ARG A 50 -10.28 -9.52 4.45
N VAL A 51 -9.51 -10.47 3.92
CA VAL A 51 -8.05 -10.50 4.09
C VAL A 51 -7.41 -10.36 2.73
N SER A 52 -6.43 -9.50 2.61
CA SER A 52 -5.65 -9.33 1.38
C SER A 52 -4.16 -9.34 1.65
N TYR A 53 -3.42 -9.82 0.66
CA TYR A 53 -1.97 -9.71 0.58
C TYR A 53 -1.59 -9.07 -0.74
N THR A 54 -0.70 -8.08 -0.67
CA THR A 54 -0.16 -7.39 -1.84
C THR A 54 1.35 -7.46 -1.80
N LEU A 55 1.95 -7.93 -2.91
CA LEU A 55 3.38 -7.81 -3.19
C LEU A 55 3.57 -6.61 -4.12
N ASN A 56 4.43 -5.69 -3.73
CA ASN A 56 4.88 -4.58 -4.55
C ASN A 56 6.34 -4.81 -4.93
N VAL A 57 6.65 -4.56 -6.19
CA VAL A 57 8.02 -4.57 -6.72
C VAL A 57 8.24 -3.24 -7.40
N ALA A 58 9.24 -2.49 -6.96
CA ALA A 58 9.59 -1.21 -7.55
C ALA A 58 11.01 -1.29 -8.16
N ARG A 59 11.20 -0.56 -9.24
CA ARG A 59 12.51 -0.27 -9.83
C ARG A 59 12.65 1.24 -9.92
N THR A 60 13.79 1.73 -9.50
CA THR A 60 14.09 3.17 -9.48
C THR A 60 15.36 3.39 -10.29
N SER A 61 15.38 4.37 -11.17
CA SER A 61 16.60 4.73 -11.89
C SER A 61 17.70 5.12 -10.88
N GLY A 62 18.89 4.52 -11.04
CA GLY A 62 20.01 4.70 -10.11
C GLY A 62 20.11 3.63 -9.01
N ILE A 63 19.22 2.63 -8.99
CA ILE A 63 19.31 1.44 -8.15
C ILE A 63 19.21 0.21 -9.06
N ASP A 64 20.22 -0.66 -9.01
CA ASP A 64 20.27 -1.85 -9.89
C ASP A 64 19.31 -2.95 -9.44
N ASP A 65 19.10 -3.10 -8.13
CA ASP A 65 18.26 -4.14 -7.56
C ASP A 65 16.79 -3.69 -7.43
N PRO A 66 15.83 -4.59 -7.69
CA PRO A 66 14.43 -4.32 -7.44
C PRO A 66 14.14 -4.26 -5.93
N ILE A 67 13.27 -3.35 -5.56
CA ILE A 67 12.82 -3.10 -4.18
C ILE A 67 11.52 -3.85 -3.95
N PHE A 68 11.42 -4.59 -2.86
CA PHE A 68 10.26 -5.40 -2.52
C PHE A 68 9.56 -4.88 -1.27
N ALA A 69 8.24 -4.74 -1.36
CA ALA A 69 7.41 -4.41 -0.22
C ALA A 69 6.16 -5.29 -0.17
N HIS A 70 5.80 -5.69 1.03
CA HIS A 70 4.69 -6.58 1.33
C HIS A 70 3.65 -5.84 2.15
N LEU A 71 2.37 -6.08 1.86
CA LEU A 71 1.27 -5.48 2.59
C LEU A 71 0.20 -6.54 2.85
N ILE A 72 -0.10 -6.76 4.12
CA ILE A 72 -1.20 -7.61 4.57
C ILE A 72 -2.28 -6.70 5.15
N ARG A 73 -3.53 -6.89 4.75
CA ARG A 73 -4.69 -6.19 5.32
C ARG A 73 -5.73 -7.19 5.79
N ALA A 74 -6.31 -6.89 6.94
CA ALA A 74 -7.49 -7.56 7.43
C ALA A 74 -8.56 -6.50 7.71
N SER A 75 -9.71 -6.61 7.03
CA SER A 75 -10.81 -5.68 7.18
C SER A 75 -12.04 -6.41 7.69
N HIS A 76 -12.76 -5.78 8.59
CA HIS A 76 -14.04 -6.22 9.09
C HIS A 76 -15.10 -5.18 8.73
N ASP A 77 -16.07 -5.59 7.91
CA ASP A 77 -17.20 -4.76 7.55
C ASP A 77 -18.34 -5.02 8.54
N TYR A 78 -18.92 -3.99 9.11
CA TYR A 78 -20.01 -4.08 10.08
C TYR A 78 -21.03 -2.98 9.91
N GLY A 79 -22.29 -3.30 10.19
CA GLY A 79 -23.37 -2.35 10.01
C GLY A 79 -23.50 -1.92 8.55
N ARG A 80 -23.96 -0.68 8.35
CA ARG A 80 -24.10 -0.11 7.02
C ARG A 80 -22.93 0.80 6.73
N ASP A 81 -22.11 0.40 5.75
CA ASP A 81 -20.96 1.18 5.26
C ASP A 81 -19.88 1.50 6.33
N SER A 82 -19.89 0.76 7.44
CA SER A 82 -18.89 0.87 8.51
C SER A 82 -17.88 -0.24 8.40
N TYR A 83 -16.61 0.08 8.62
CA TYR A 83 -15.53 -0.91 8.59
C TYR A 83 -14.39 -0.53 9.53
N VAL A 84 -13.58 -1.52 9.85
CA VAL A 84 -12.30 -1.38 10.50
C VAL A 84 -11.26 -2.19 9.73
N THR A 85 -10.06 -1.66 9.57
CA THR A 85 -8.96 -2.29 8.87
C THR A 85 -7.69 -2.23 9.70
N LEU A 86 -7.04 -3.36 9.85
CA LEU A 86 -5.64 -3.49 10.28
C LEU A 86 -4.78 -3.74 9.04
N ALA A 87 -3.70 -2.99 8.88
CA ALA A 87 -2.72 -3.21 7.85
C ALA A 87 -1.31 -3.35 8.43
N LEU A 88 -0.56 -4.30 7.89
CA LEU A 88 0.82 -4.59 8.23
C LEU A 88 1.63 -4.51 6.93
N GLY A 89 2.55 -3.57 6.85
CA GLY A 89 3.48 -3.41 5.75
C GLY A 89 4.91 -3.70 6.21
N PHE A 90 5.70 -4.33 5.36
CA PHE A 90 7.13 -4.55 5.59
C PHE A 90 7.84 -4.73 4.26
N GLY A 91 9.11 -4.37 4.21
CA GLY A 91 9.95 -4.47 3.02
C GLY A 91 10.94 -3.32 2.95
N GLU A 92 11.30 -2.99 1.74
CA GLU A 92 12.27 -1.95 1.45
C GLU A 92 11.58 -0.74 0.82
N GLU A 93 12.13 0.44 1.04
CA GLU A 93 11.70 1.69 0.43
C GLU A 93 12.92 2.46 -0.07
N ALA A 94 12.81 3.06 -1.26
CA ALA A 94 13.82 3.95 -1.80
C ALA A 94 13.51 5.39 -1.41
N GLU A 95 14.42 6.04 -0.74
CA GLU A 95 14.32 7.44 -0.34
C GLU A 95 15.43 8.27 -1.00
N THR A 96 15.07 9.43 -1.51
CA THR A 96 16.04 10.39 -2.01
C THR A 96 16.55 11.23 -0.84
N VAL A 97 17.75 10.94 -0.34
CA VAL A 97 18.38 11.61 0.81
C VAL A 97 19.11 12.89 0.42
N ALA A 98 19.50 13.00 -0.87
CA ALA A 98 20.09 14.21 -1.45
C ALA A 98 19.85 14.21 -2.97
N PRO A 99 19.99 15.35 -3.68
CA PRO A 99 19.85 15.38 -5.13
C PRO A 99 20.75 14.32 -5.80
N GLY A 100 20.11 13.35 -6.49
CA GLY A 100 20.79 12.24 -7.18
C GLY A 100 21.30 11.12 -6.27
N VAL A 101 21.01 11.15 -4.96
CA VAL A 101 21.39 10.08 -4.01
C VAL A 101 20.12 9.40 -3.51
N VAL A 102 19.95 8.15 -3.90
CA VAL A 102 18.85 7.29 -3.45
C VAL A 102 19.40 6.26 -2.47
N GLN A 103 18.77 6.14 -1.33
CA GLN A 103 19.07 5.14 -0.30
C GLN A 103 17.91 4.18 -0.17
N VAL A 104 18.22 2.89 -0.07
CA VAL A 104 17.23 1.85 0.24
C VAL A 104 17.28 1.56 1.73
N THR A 105 16.12 1.58 2.37
CA THR A 105 15.98 1.31 3.81
C THR A 105 14.88 0.30 4.05
N ASP A 106 15.07 -0.56 5.04
CA ASP A 106 14.01 -1.44 5.52
C ASP A 106 12.91 -0.62 6.19
N THR A 107 11.66 -0.98 5.91
CA THR A 107 10.50 -0.32 6.48
C THR A 107 9.53 -1.30 7.12
N LYS A 108 8.89 -0.89 8.20
CA LYS A 108 7.76 -1.59 8.82
C LYS A 108 6.66 -0.59 9.12
N VAL A 109 5.45 -0.97 8.79
CA VAL A 109 4.25 -0.14 8.99
C VAL A 109 3.18 -0.98 9.66
N VAL A 110 2.59 -0.44 10.70
CA VAL A 110 1.35 -0.95 11.28
C VAL A 110 0.35 0.19 11.23
N SER A 111 -0.78 -0.01 10.58
CA SER A 111 -1.85 0.98 10.60
C SER A 111 -3.18 0.34 10.96
N PHE A 112 -3.97 1.11 11.69
CA PHE A 112 -5.31 0.74 12.12
C PHE A 112 -6.24 1.91 11.81
N ASN A 113 -7.22 1.69 10.93
CA ASN A 113 -8.12 2.72 10.48
C ASN A 113 -9.55 2.20 10.37
N GLY A 114 -10.51 3.11 10.30
CA GLY A 114 -11.89 2.73 10.14
C GLY A 114 -12.82 3.90 9.89
N VAL A 115 -14.03 3.52 9.52
CA VAL A 115 -15.16 4.44 9.39
C VAL A 115 -16.33 3.84 10.16
N HIS A 116 -16.93 4.64 11.02
CA HIS A 116 -18.16 4.29 11.73
C HIS A 116 -19.27 5.26 11.39
N TRP A 117 -20.28 4.79 10.68
CA TRP A 117 -21.47 5.57 10.37
C TRP A 117 -22.50 5.45 11.49
N ARG A 118 -22.81 6.57 12.13
CA ARG A 118 -23.84 6.65 13.16
C ARG A 118 -25.22 6.83 12.54
N SER A 119 -25.31 7.54 11.42
CA SER A 119 -26.54 7.76 10.65
C SER A 119 -26.20 7.91 9.16
N THR A 120 -27.21 8.09 8.30
CA THR A 120 -27.00 8.38 6.88
C THR A 120 -26.37 9.74 6.61
N ALA A 121 -26.36 10.63 7.61
CA ALA A 121 -25.92 12.02 7.46
C ALA A 121 -24.53 12.27 8.06
N TRP A 122 -24.05 11.44 9.00
CA TRP A 122 -22.76 11.64 9.63
C TRP A 122 -22.12 10.35 10.13
N GLY A 123 -20.81 10.33 10.09
CA GLY A 123 -19.97 9.27 10.60
C GLY A 123 -18.63 9.83 11.09
N ILE A 124 -17.84 8.98 11.66
CA ILE A 124 -16.49 9.27 12.16
C ILE A 124 -15.51 8.38 11.39
N SER A 125 -14.49 8.99 10.81
CA SER A 125 -13.31 8.28 10.31
C SER A 125 -12.14 8.52 11.26
N TRP A 126 -11.32 7.51 11.44
CA TRP A 126 -10.15 7.55 12.31
C TRP A 126 -9.05 6.70 11.73
N GLU A 127 -7.81 7.09 12.05
CA GLU A 127 -6.61 6.38 11.65
C GLU A 127 -5.57 6.53 12.74
N ALA A 128 -4.86 5.46 13.04
CA ALA A 128 -3.67 5.43 13.87
C ALA A 128 -2.65 4.52 13.22
N GLY A 129 -1.37 4.85 13.30
CA GLY A 129 -0.32 4.06 12.70
C GLY A 129 1.01 4.26 13.39
N TRP A 130 1.87 3.30 13.16
CA TRP A 130 3.27 3.32 13.54
C TRP A 130 4.10 2.97 12.31
N TYR A 131 5.20 3.69 12.13
CA TYR A 131 6.10 3.55 11.01
C TYR A 131 7.54 3.53 11.53
N GLU A 132 8.30 2.54 11.11
CA GLU A 132 9.74 2.40 11.37
C GLU A 132 10.46 2.37 10.02
N GLN A 133 11.50 3.17 9.90
CA GLN A 133 12.33 3.24 8.71
C GLN A 133 13.79 3.08 9.08
N GLY A 134 14.29 1.83 9.00
CA GLY A 134 15.66 1.49 9.33
C GLY A 134 16.11 2.07 10.68
N ASP A 135 17.38 2.45 10.76
CA ASP A 135 17.94 3.10 11.95
C ASP A 135 17.73 4.63 11.97
N LEU A 136 16.95 5.19 11.04
CA LEU A 136 16.86 6.63 10.82
C LEU A 136 15.68 7.30 11.52
N TYR A 137 14.52 6.65 11.66
CA TYR A 137 13.32 7.25 12.25
C TYR A 137 12.40 6.24 12.89
N ASP A 138 12.07 6.45 14.17
CA ASP A 138 10.85 5.91 14.81
C ASP A 138 9.79 7.02 14.84
N ARG A 139 8.59 6.78 14.32
CA ARG A 139 7.45 7.71 14.33
C ARG A 139 6.15 7.07 14.77
#